data_391597b0309f3c320c0e692ae086c210
#
_entry.id   391597b0309f3c320c0e692ae086c210
#
_cell.length_a   1.000
_cell.length_b   1.000
_cell.length_c   1.000
_cell.angle_alpha   90.00
_cell.angle_beta   90.00
_cell.angle_gamma   90.00
#
_symmetry.space_group_name_H-M   'P 1'
#
loop_
_entity.id
_entity.type
_entity.pdbx_description
1 polymer ?
#
loop_
_entity_poly.entity_id
_entity_poly.type
_entity_poly.pdbx_seq_one_letter_code
_entity_poly.pdbx_strand_id
1 'polypeptide(L)'
;VIHVNWAVRSDGANLPANVLDKGADCGAQPGYGDQIDSGRVLVAGEWGAQSVPAIDKKPGDIDVAKHRLTGFRDNELDQILRRLGVTTLMFTGVNLDRCVFATLADGCFNGFDAVLIEDATTTVSPPHVTDAILLLIRTLYGFTAQSEDILAQISKINPTET
;
A
#
# COMPACT_ATOMS: atom_id res chain seq x y z
N VAL A 1 -0.42 -9.31 9.63
CA VAL A 1 -0.24 -8.39 8.49
C VAL A 1 -1.30 -7.29 8.55
N ILE A 2 -1.01 -6.11 7.97
CA ILE A 2 -1.99 -5.03 7.81
C ILE A 2 -2.23 -4.82 6.30
N HIS A 3 -3.46 -5.02 5.87
CA HIS A 3 -3.89 -4.82 4.49
C HIS A 3 -4.49 -3.42 4.34
N VAL A 4 -3.81 -2.54 3.59
CA VAL A 4 -4.23 -1.14 3.41
C VAL A 4 -4.83 -0.98 2.01
N ASN A 5 -6.15 -1.06 1.93
CA ASN A 5 -6.89 -1.08 0.68
C ASN A 5 -7.65 0.23 0.43
N TRP A 6 -7.83 0.60 -0.84
CA TRP A 6 -8.72 1.69 -1.21
C TRP A 6 -10.17 1.36 -0.84
N ALA A 7 -10.89 2.34 -0.28
CA ALA A 7 -12.30 2.25 0.03
C ALA A 7 -12.91 3.65 0.00
N VAL A 8 -13.16 4.17 -1.21
CA VAL A 8 -13.75 5.49 -1.38
C VAL A 8 -15.26 5.44 -1.13
N ARG A 9 -15.84 6.56 -0.71
CA ARG A 9 -17.29 6.67 -0.55
C ARG A 9 -17.98 6.62 -1.91
N SER A 10 -19.18 6.04 -1.95
CA SER A 10 -19.96 5.93 -3.16
C SER A 10 -20.38 7.28 -3.77
N ASP A 11 -20.44 8.33 -2.95
CA ASP A 11 -20.71 9.71 -3.36
C ASP A 11 -19.44 10.51 -3.71
N GLY A 12 -18.24 9.90 -3.57
CA GLY A 12 -16.96 10.57 -3.84
C GLY A 12 -16.59 11.69 -2.87
N ALA A 13 -17.41 11.97 -1.85
CA ALA A 13 -17.23 13.12 -0.96
C ALA A 13 -15.94 13.11 -0.12
N ASN A 14 -15.27 11.95 -0.01
CA ASN A 14 -13.98 11.82 0.68
C ASN A 14 -12.78 11.91 -0.25
N LEU A 15 -12.97 12.20 -1.54
CA LEU A 15 -11.88 12.38 -2.51
C LEU A 15 -11.70 13.88 -2.83
N PRO A 16 -10.48 14.40 -2.79
CA PRO A 16 -10.21 15.74 -3.29
C PRO A 16 -10.33 15.77 -4.82
N ALA A 17 -10.75 16.93 -5.37
CA ALA A 17 -10.99 17.11 -6.81
C ALA A 17 -9.78 16.71 -7.67
N ASN A 18 -8.56 17.05 -7.23
CA ASN A 18 -7.34 16.69 -7.95
C ASN A 18 -7.09 15.18 -8.07
N VAL A 19 -7.66 14.36 -7.19
CA VAL A 19 -7.58 12.89 -7.29
C VAL A 19 -8.59 12.38 -8.31
N LEU A 20 -9.82 12.92 -8.28
CA LEU A 20 -10.88 12.58 -9.23
C LEU A 20 -10.49 12.97 -10.67
N ASP A 21 -10.08 14.22 -10.86
CA ASP A 21 -9.78 14.77 -12.18
C ASP A 21 -8.55 14.07 -12.81
N LYS A 22 -7.50 13.82 -12.02
CA LYS A 22 -6.29 13.15 -12.53
C LYS A 22 -6.51 11.66 -12.87
N GLY A 23 -7.46 11.02 -12.24
CA GLY A 23 -7.90 9.67 -12.65
C GLY A 23 -8.42 9.67 -14.09
N ALA A 24 -9.15 10.71 -14.49
CA ALA A 24 -9.69 10.88 -15.84
C ALA A 24 -8.62 11.37 -16.84
N ASP A 25 -7.88 12.43 -16.50
CA ASP A 25 -7.00 13.14 -17.43
C ASP A 25 -5.68 12.42 -17.74
N CYS A 26 -5.18 11.59 -16.84
CA CYS A 26 -3.91 10.87 -17.04
C CYS A 26 -4.08 9.53 -17.78
N GLY A 27 -5.19 9.30 -18.46
CA GLY A 27 -5.46 8.07 -19.21
C GLY A 27 -5.72 6.84 -18.33
N ALA A 28 -5.81 7.03 -17.02
CA ALA A 28 -6.22 5.99 -16.08
C ALA A 28 -7.75 5.87 -16.08
N GLN A 29 -8.29 5.41 -17.18
CA GLN A 29 -9.70 5.08 -17.31
C GLN A 29 -9.88 3.58 -17.06
N PRO A 30 -10.87 3.18 -16.26
CA PRO A 30 -11.82 4.03 -15.50
C PRO A 30 -11.18 4.66 -14.25
N GLY A 31 -11.66 5.86 -13.88
CA GLY A 31 -11.24 6.60 -12.69
C GLY A 31 -11.89 6.09 -11.39
N TYR A 32 -11.53 6.72 -10.27
CA TYR A 32 -12.10 6.38 -8.96
C TYR A 32 -13.61 6.61 -8.93
N GLY A 33 -14.37 5.57 -8.57
CA GLY A 33 -15.82 5.63 -8.46
C GLY A 33 -16.58 5.40 -9.77
N ASP A 34 -15.90 5.29 -10.90
CA ASP A 34 -16.53 5.01 -12.19
C ASP A 34 -17.16 3.62 -12.21
N GLN A 35 -18.26 3.50 -12.93
CA GLN A 35 -18.96 2.22 -13.13
C GLN A 35 -18.25 1.40 -14.21
N ILE A 36 -17.96 0.16 -13.90
CA ILE A 36 -17.46 -0.87 -14.83
C ILE A 36 -18.31 -2.13 -14.69
N ASP A 37 -18.08 -3.14 -15.52
CA ASP A 37 -18.89 -4.37 -15.51
C ASP A 37 -18.85 -5.11 -14.16
N SER A 38 -17.73 -5.04 -13.43
CA SER A 38 -17.53 -5.69 -12.13
C SER A 38 -17.92 -4.83 -10.92
N GLY A 39 -18.56 -3.68 -11.12
CA GLY A 39 -18.95 -2.75 -10.06
C GLY A 39 -18.27 -1.39 -10.18
N ARG A 40 -18.23 -0.62 -9.10
CA ARG A 40 -17.60 0.70 -9.10
C ARG A 40 -16.14 0.63 -8.63
N VAL A 41 -15.28 1.35 -9.35
CA VAL A 41 -13.83 1.32 -9.12
C VAL A 41 -13.47 1.84 -7.71
N LEU A 42 -12.86 0.99 -6.89
CA LEU A 42 -12.33 1.28 -5.56
C LEU A 42 -13.35 1.81 -4.53
N VAL A 43 -14.65 1.68 -4.80
CA VAL A 43 -15.70 2.08 -3.87
C VAL A 43 -15.83 1.07 -2.73
N ALA A 44 -15.98 1.56 -1.51
CA ALA A 44 -16.14 0.74 -0.31
C ALA A 44 -17.27 -0.28 -0.46
N GLY A 45 -16.97 -1.55 -0.17
CA GLY A 45 -17.92 -2.66 -0.30
C GLY A 45 -18.02 -3.27 -1.70
N GLU A 46 -17.50 -2.60 -2.73
CA GLU A 46 -17.48 -3.12 -4.09
C GLU A 46 -16.30 -4.09 -4.32
N TRP A 47 -16.42 -4.93 -5.35
CA TRP A 47 -15.38 -5.91 -5.69
C TRP A 47 -14.01 -5.27 -5.91
N GLY A 48 -13.96 -4.11 -6.59
CA GLY A 48 -12.70 -3.41 -6.89
C GLY A 48 -11.95 -2.84 -5.68
N ALA A 49 -12.58 -2.80 -4.51
CA ALA A 49 -11.94 -2.37 -3.25
C ALA A 49 -11.44 -3.55 -2.40
N GLN A 50 -11.66 -4.77 -2.83
CA GLN A 50 -11.25 -5.96 -2.09
C GLN A 50 -9.83 -6.40 -2.46
N SER A 51 -9.16 -7.08 -1.54
CA SER A 51 -7.91 -7.79 -1.84
C SER A 51 -8.18 -8.91 -2.84
N VAL A 52 -7.26 -9.12 -3.78
CA VAL A 52 -7.38 -10.23 -4.74
C VAL A 52 -7.42 -11.58 -4.01
N PRO A 53 -8.18 -12.57 -4.52
CA PRO A 53 -8.34 -13.87 -3.83
C PRO A 53 -7.03 -14.65 -3.60
N ALA A 54 -5.98 -14.35 -4.36
CA ALA A 54 -4.67 -14.96 -4.19
C ALA A 54 -3.93 -14.51 -2.91
N ILE A 55 -4.37 -13.41 -2.29
CA ILE A 55 -3.84 -12.99 -0.99
C ILE A 55 -4.53 -13.80 0.10
N ASP A 56 -3.78 -14.74 0.67
CA ASP A 56 -4.23 -15.62 1.73
C ASP A 56 -4.20 -14.89 3.08
N LYS A 57 -5.25 -14.10 3.36
CA LYS A 57 -5.40 -13.40 4.63
C LYS A 57 -5.53 -14.39 5.79
N LYS A 58 -4.79 -14.15 6.85
CA LYS A 58 -4.77 -14.99 8.04
C LYS A 58 -5.68 -14.43 9.15
N PRO A 59 -6.20 -15.29 10.05
CA PRO A 59 -6.84 -14.81 11.26
C PRO A 59 -5.88 -13.91 12.05
N GLY A 60 -6.32 -12.70 12.38
CA GLY A 60 -5.50 -11.69 13.06
C GLY A 60 -4.86 -10.65 12.12
N ASP A 61 -4.94 -10.83 10.82
CA ASP A 61 -4.62 -9.74 9.89
C ASP A 61 -5.63 -8.59 10.04
N ILE A 62 -5.15 -7.37 9.86
CA ILE A 62 -5.95 -6.15 10.05
C ILE A 62 -6.21 -5.52 8.69
N ASP A 63 -7.45 -5.16 8.41
CA ASP A 63 -7.82 -4.37 7.23
C ASP A 63 -7.94 -2.90 7.61
N VAL A 64 -7.25 -2.04 6.85
CA VAL A 64 -7.36 -0.58 6.98
C VAL A 64 -7.84 0.01 5.65
N ALA A 65 -8.94 0.72 5.70
CA ALA A 65 -9.48 1.44 4.55
C ALA A 65 -8.75 2.77 4.34
N LYS A 66 -8.40 3.07 3.10
CA LYS A 66 -7.82 4.37 2.74
C LYS A 66 -8.54 5.02 1.56
N HIS A 67 -8.45 6.34 1.49
CA HIS A 67 -8.98 7.15 0.39
C HIS A 67 -8.02 8.31 0.03
N ARG A 68 -6.74 8.12 0.34
CA ARG A 68 -5.60 8.94 -0.09
C ARG A 68 -4.55 8.01 -0.70
N LEU A 69 -3.56 8.55 -1.41
CA LEU A 69 -2.42 7.75 -1.89
C LEU A 69 -1.69 7.11 -0.73
N THR A 70 -1.37 7.88 0.31
CA THR A 70 -0.80 7.34 1.54
C THR A 70 -1.84 6.56 2.35
N GLY A 71 -1.36 5.54 3.06
CA GLY A 71 -2.15 4.80 4.04
C GLY A 71 -2.24 5.47 5.42
N PHE A 72 -1.52 6.58 5.67
CA PHE A 72 -1.46 7.22 6.99
C PHE A 72 -2.43 8.38 7.18
N ARG A 73 -3.30 8.68 6.21
CA ARG A 73 -4.21 9.82 6.31
C ARG A 73 -5.66 9.42 6.40
N ASP A 74 -6.36 10.07 7.32
CA ASP A 74 -7.81 9.98 7.50
C ASP A 74 -8.31 8.55 7.83
N ASN A 75 -7.51 7.78 8.57
CA ASN A 75 -7.82 6.44 9.05
C ASN A 75 -7.05 6.08 10.33
N GLU A 76 -7.19 4.84 10.79
CA GLU A 76 -6.65 4.36 12.07
C GLU A 76 -5.24 3.75 12.01
N LEU A 77 -4.56 3.73 10.86
CA LEU A 77 -3.29 2.99 10.67
C LEU A 77 -2.23 3.38 11.70
N ASP A 78 -1.97 4.68 11.89
CA ASP A 78 -0.94 5.13 12.84
C ASP A 78 -1.26 4.70 14.28
N GLN A 79 -2.52 4.82 14.69
CA GLN A 79 -2.97 4.39 16.02
C GLN A 79 -2.78 2.88 16.23
N ILE A 80 -3.12 2.07 15.23
CA ILE A 80 -2.93 0.61 15.26
C ILE A 80 -1.45 0.27 15.44
N LEU A 81 -0.58 0.86 14.62
CA LEU A 81 0.86 0.62 14.67
C LEU A 81 1.46 1.02 16.02
N ARG A 82 1.10 2.19 16.54
CA ARG A 82 1.52 2.66 17.87
C ARG A 82 1.03 1.72 18.99
N ARG A 83 -0.23 1.30 18.93
CA ARG A 83 -0.82 0.38 19.92
C ARG A 83 -0.14 -0.98 19.93
N LEU A 84 0.29 -1.46 18.75
CA LEU A 84 1.04 -2.72 18.61
C LEU A 84 2.53 -2.60 18.95
N GLY A 85 3.04 -1.40 19.24
CA GLY A 85 4.45 -1.17 19.54
C GLY A 85 5.36 -1.38 18.33
N VAL A 86 4.84 -1.25 17.12
CA VAL A 86 5.61 -1.42 15.87
C VAL A 86 6.57 -0.26 15.70
N THR A 87 7.81 -0.55 15.34
CA THR A 87 8.85 0.45 15.04
C THR A 87 9.34 0.36 13.60
N THR A 88 9.25 -0.81 12.98
CA THR A 88 9.71 -1.06 11.61
C THR A 88 8.56 -1.56 10.75
N LEU A 89 8.42 -0.99 9.56
CA LEU A 89 7.39 -1.32 8.59
C LEU A 89 8.01 -1.96 7.35
N MET A 90 7.51 -3.12 6.96
CA MET A 90 7.85 -3.76 5.68
C MET A 90 6.74 -3.50 4.68
N PHE A 91 7.10 -2.94 3.52
CA PHE A 91 6.15 -2.52 2.49
C PHE A 91 6.18 -3.47 1.30
N THR A 92 4.99 -3.91 0.89
CA THR A 92 4.75 -4.71 -0.31
C THR A 92 3.54 -4.18 -1.06
N GLY A 93 3.31 -4.65 -2.29
CA GLY A 93 2.07 -4.41 -3.03
C GLY A 93 2.21 -3.45 -4.22
N VAL A 94 1.12 -2.80 -4.57
CA VAL A 94 0.99 -1.99 -5.79
C VAL A 94 0.23 -0.68 -5.55
N ASN A 95 0.56 0.37 -6.27
CA ASN A 95 1.71 0.55 -7.18
C ASN A 95 2.87 1.16 -6.42
N LEU A 96 4.10 0.73 -6.75
CA LEU A 96 5.32 1.18 -6.08
C LEU A 96 5.43 2.71 -6.00
N ASP A 97 5.30 3.39 -7.13
CA ASP A 97 5.46 4.85 -7.27
C ASP A 97 4.26 5.68 -6.78
N ARG A 98 3.22 5.03 -6.26
CA ARG A 98 1.98 5.66 -5.82
C ARG A 98 1.71 5.33 -4.36
N CYS A 99 0.82 4.38 -4.11
CA CYS A 99 0.36 4.05 -2.75
C CYS A 99 1.48 3.52 -1.87
N VAL A 100 2.35 2.66 -2.42
CA VAL A 100 3.44 2.06 -1.64
C VAL A 100 4.44 3.13 -1.24
N PHE A 101 4.97 3.90 -2.21
CA PHE A 101 5.94 4.96 -1.91
C PHE A 101 5.36 6.07 -1.01
N ALA A 102 4.13 6.51 -1.29
CA ALA A 102 3.48 7.55 -0.47
C ALA A 102 3.30 7.09 0.98
N THR A 103 2.92 5.81 1.19
CA THR A 103 2.77 5.27 2.54
C THR A 103 4.12 5.07 3.22
N LEU A 104 5.13 4.60 2.49
CA LEU A 104 6.49 4.43 2.99
C LEU A 104 7.10 5.76 3.44
N ALA A 105 6.98 6.80 2.61
CA ALA A 105 7.48 8.13 2.94
C ALA A 105 6.80 8.72 4.17
N ASP A 106 5.47 8.62 4.26
CA ASP A 106 4.73 9.05 5.45
C ASP A 106 5.09 8.21 6.68
N GLY A 107 5.34 6.91 6.53
CA GLY A 107 5.84 6.05 7.61
C GLY A 107 7.18 6.56 8.16
N CYS A 108 8.12 6.88 7.26
CA CYS A 108 9.40 7.48 7.61
C CYS A 108 9.22 8.82 8.34
N PHE A 109 8.37 9.72 7.83
CA PHE A 109 8.07 11.01 8.47
C PHE A 109 7.38 10.87 9.82
N ASN A 110 6.63 9.81 10.05
CA ASN A 110 6.02 9.47 11.33
C ASN A 110 6.99 8.78 12.31
N GLY A 111 8.25 8.57 11.92
CA GLY A 111 9.31 8.02 12.75
C GLY A 111 9.36 6.49 12.80
N PHE A 112 8.81 5.80 11.80
CA PHE A 112 9.00 4.36 11.61
C PHE A 112 10.22 4.10 10.73
N ASP A 113 10.95 3.03 11.01
CA ASP A 113 11.91 2.47 10.07
C ASP A 113 11.14 1.82 8.90
N ALA A 114 11.54 2.14 7.67
CA ALA A 114 10.86 1.67 6.48
C ALA A 114 11.73 0.73 5.65
N VAL A 115 11.20 -0.43 5.29
CA VAL A 115 11.85 -1.43 4.42
C VAL A 115 10.92 -1.78 3.27
N LEU A 116 11.34 -1.54 2.04
CA LEU A 116 10.63 -2.01 0.85
C LEU A 116 11.07 -3.42 0.50
N ILE A 117 10.12 -4.33 0.26
CA ILE A 117 10.42 -5.66 -0.30
C ILE A 117 10.30 -5.55 -1.82
N GLU A 118 11.45 -5.48 -2.50
CA GLU A 118 11.51 -5.10 -3.92
C GLU A 118 10.77 -6.08 -4.84
N ASP A 119 11.03 -7.37 -4.68
CA ASP A 119 10.42 -8.44 -5.48
C ASP A 119 8.94 -8.73 -5.14
N ALA A 120 8.44 -8.16 -4.04
CA ALA A 120 7.03 -8.20 -3.66
C ALA A 120 6.29 -6.87 -3.96
N THR A 121 6.86 -6.04 -4.81
CA THR A 121 6.30 -4.72 -5.16
C THR A 121 6.42 -4.49 -6.68
N THR A 122 5.38 -3.92 -7.29
CA THR A 122 5.40 -3.60 -8.72
C THR A 122 4.62 -2.33 -9.04
N THR A 123 4.70 -1.87 -10.29
CA THR A 123 3.92 -0.74 -10.82
C THR A 123 3.63 -0.91 -12.29
N VAL A 124 2.60 -0.22 -12.77
CA VAL A 124 2.27 -0.09 -14.21
C VAL A 124 3.03 1.06 -14.89
N SER A 125 3.80 1.82 -14.13
CA SER A 125 4.61 2.93 -14.66
C SER A 125 5.84 2.42 -15.42
N PRO A 126 6.43 3.23 -16.32
CA PRO A 126 7.65 2.83 -17.04
C PRO A 126 8.82 2.50 -16.12
N PRO A 127 9.76 1.62 -16.54
CA PRO A 127 10.85 1.13 -15.68
C PRO A 127 11.70 2.23 -15.01
N HIS A 128 11.98 3.33 -15.72
CA HIS A 128 12.75 4.45 -15.15
C HIS A 128 12.09 5.09 -13.92
N VAL A 129 10.76 4.97 -13.76
CA VAL A 129 10.05 5.43 -12.56
C VAL A 129 10.38 4.51 -11.39
N THR A 130 10.39 3.20 -11.60
CA THR A 130 10.83 2.23 -10.60
C THR A 130 12.24 2.54 -10.12
N ASP A 131 13.19 2.73 -11.05
CA ASP A 131 14.58 3.03 -10.73
C ASP A 131 14.71 4.31 -9.89
N ALA A 132 13.97 5.36 -10.27
CA ALA A 132 13.96 6.62 -9.53
C ALA A 132 13.41 6.46 -8.10
N ILE A 133 12.29 5.73 -7.94
CA ILE A 133 11.70 5.49 -6.61
C ILE A 133 12.62 4.64 -5.74
N LEU A 134 13.22 3.58 -6.27
CA LEU A 134 14.19 2.76 -5.52
C LEU A 134 15.41 3.58 -5.09
N LEU A 135 15.91 4.46 -5.96
CA LEU A 135 16.99 5.37 -5.60
C LEU A 135 16.61 6.28 -4.42
N LEU A 136 15.42 6.90 -4.48
CA LEU A 136 14.92 7.75 -3.40
C LEU A 136 14.76 6.99 -2.09
N ILE A 137 14.17 5.80 -2.12
CA ILE A 137 14.01 4.98 -0.92
C ILE A 137 15.36 4.68 -0.29
N ARG A 138 16.32 4.15 -1.06
CA ARG A 138 17.64 3.74 -0.56
C ARG A 138 18.49 4.90 -0.06
N THR A 139 18.28 6.10 -0.57
CA THR A 139 19.10 7.28 -0.22
C THR A 139 18.49 8.16 0.85
N LEU A 140 17.15 8.19 0.99
CA LEU A 140 16.46 9.19 1.82
C LEU A 140 15.42 8.63 2.78
N TYR A 141 14.67 7.56 2.41
CA TYR A 141 13.46 7.20 3.14
C TYR A 141 13.57 5.90 3.94
N GLY A 142 14.49 4.99 3.58
CA GLY A 142 14.59 3.72 4.29
C GLY A 142 15.52 2.73 3.61
N PHE A 143 15.15 1.47 3.68
CA PHE A 143 15.94 0.35 3.18
C PHE A 143 15.16 -0.44 2.13
N THR A 144 15.87 -1.29 1.39
CA THR A 144 15.26 -2.27 0.50
C THR A 144 15.79 -3.67 0.81
N ALA A 145 14.97 -4.69 0.61
CA ALA A 145 15.32 -6.09 0.81
C ALA A 145 14.63 -6.96 -0.24
N GLN A 146 15.11 -8.19 -0.40
CA GLN A 146 14.42 -9.24 -1.16
C GLN A 146 13.59 -10.11 -0.21
N SER A 147 12.49 -10.68 -0.68
CA SER A 147 11.62 -11.51 0.16
C SER A 147 12.35 -12.73 0.72
N GLU A 148 13.24 -13.35 -0.06
CA GLU A 148 14.03 -14.49 0.38
C GLU A 148 14.94 -14.19 1.58
N ASP A 149 15.54 -12.99 1.62
CA ASP A 149 16.39 -12.57 2.73
C ASP A 149 15.59 -12.42 4.04
N ILE A 150 14.40 -11.85 3.94
CA ILE A 150 13.49 -11.70 5.08
C ILE A 150 13.03 -13.06 5.58
N LEU A 151 12.57 -13.94 4.69
CA LEU A 151 12.12 -15.29 5.05
C LEU A 151 13.23 -16.11 5.68
N ALA A 152 14.46 -16.02 5.16
CA ALA A 152 15.62 -16.69 5.73
C ALA A 152 15.95 -16.22 7.15
N GLN A 153 15.72 -14.95 7.48
CA GLN A 153 15.91 -14.44 8.85
C GLN A 153 14.78 -14.87 9.78
N ILE A 154 13.52 -14.81 9.32
CA ILE A 154 12.37 -15.27 10.11
C ILE A 154 12.53 -16.75 10.50
N SER A 155 12.94 -17.60 9.58
CA SER A 155 13.18 -19.04 9.84
C SER A 155 14.28 -19.30 10.88
N LYS A 156 15.27 -18.42 11.00
CA LYS A 156 16.30 -18.52 12.05
C LYS A 156 15.78 -18.11 13.43
N ILE A 157 14.84 -17.19 13.49
CA ILE A 157 14.24 -16.68 14.75
C ILE A 157 13.21 -17.68 15.28
N ASN A 158 12.44 -18.32 14.38
CA ASN A 158 11.39 -19.28 14.71
C ASN A 158 11.69 -20.70 14.13
N PRO A 159 12.66 -21.44 14.65
CA PRO A 159 13.08 -22.72 14.07
C PRO A 159 12.06 -23.86 14.23
N THR A 160 10.88 -23.64 14.79
CA THR A 160 9.87 -24.67 15.13
C THR A 160 8.60 -24.64 14.28
N GLU A 161 8.50 -23.79 13.26
CA GLU A 161 7.32 -23.69 12.37
C GLU A 161 7.60 -24.13 10.91
N THR A 162 8.39 -25.18 10.71
CA THR A 162 8.52 -25.84 9.40
C THR A 162 7.86 -27.20 9.38
#